data_10c87e782e9ff3474b891e166cad15f5
#
_entry.id   10c87e782e9ff3474b891e166cad15f5
#
_cell.length_a   1.000
_cell.length_b   1.000
_cell.length_c   1.000
_cell.angle_alpha   90.00
_cell.angle_beta   90.00
_cell.angle_gamma   90.00
#
_symmetry.space_group_name_H-M   'P 1'
#
loop_
_entity.id
_entity.type
_entity.pdbx_description
1 polymer ?
#
loop_
_entity_poly.entity_id
_entity_poly.type
_entity_poly.pdbx_seq_one_letter_code
_entity_poly.pdbx_strand_id
1 'polypeptide(L)'
;MSKNDKIKLKFDRLLSKSLARQFAALAGALVVLFPLSWVSLHLSGCEWEQFSENKNIPEWLLPLYLLIDTNALNNLYINGVHGAALFISSVIYIIGLFIFNGMIISVLTNAIERRAQNHRKGHIHYLNSGHYVVMGWDDMVPSIITHIFDKDKDAFVLLMSATDADDIREKLQKVFSKKQMEKIIINFGHRMSKEYYKDIHVETAEQVYIVGKRSLPAHDAINVECIDSICTYLKQPNVTGRPKRIVCVFDDLDTYSAFKTSEIFCKVNNLDIEFVPYNFYAGWAKQVFVKGFH
;
A
#
# COMPACT_ATOMS: atom_id res chain seq x y z
N MET A 1 29.60 22.52 -8.47
CA MET A 1 28.90 21.91 -7.34
C MET A 1 29.81 21.99 -6.12
N SER A 2 29.37 22.70 -5.09
CA SER A 2 30.15 22.94 -3.86
C SER A 2 30.41 21.61 -3.12
N LYS A 3 31.47 21.57 -2.27
CA LYS A 3 31.77 20.40 -1.42
C LYS A 3 30.59 20.08 -0.47
N ASN A 4 29.88 21.14 -0.04
CA ASN A 4 28.65 21.02 0.78
C ASN A 4 27.49 20.41 0.02
N ASP A 5 27.33 20.70 -1.28
CA ASP A 5 26.26 20.12 -2.10
C ASP A 5 26.46 18.64 -2.31
N LYS A 6 27.72 18.19 -2.45
CA LYS A 6 28.06 16.76 -2.57
C LYS A 6 27.78 15.98 -1.28
N ILE A 7 28.00 16.60 -0.13
CA ILE A 7 27.71 16.00 1.17
C ILE A 7 26.19 15.90 1.38
N LYS A 8 25.45 16.98 1.10
CA LYS A 8 23.98 16.96 1.13
C LYS A 8 23.39 15.88 0.23
N LEU A 9 23.86 15.80 -1.01
CA LEU A 9 23.38 14.83 -1.99
C LEU A 9 23.69 13.37 -1.60
N LYS A 10 24.82 13.13 -0.92
CA LYS A 10 25.15 11.82 -0.34
C LYS A 10 24.24 11.50 0.86
N PHE A 11 23.94 12.48 1.69
CA PHE A 11 23.09 12.34 2.85
C PHE A 11 21.62 12.08 2.43
N ASP A 12 21.11 12.84 1.47
CA ASP A 12 19.78 12.64 0.89
C ASP A 12 19.63 11.28 0.21
N ARG A 13 20.69 10.82 -0.49
CA ARG A 13 20.72 9.47 -1.07
C ARG A 13 20.78 8.36 0.00
N LEU A 14 21.36 8.60 1.15
CA LEU A 14 21.36 7.65 2.28
C LEU A 14 19.99 7.56 2.93
N LEU A 15 19.35 8.70 3.14
CA LEU A 15 18.00 8.78 3.73
C LEU A 15 16.89 8.26 2.79
N SER A 16 17.03 8.45 1.47
CA SER A 16 16.06 7.99 0.48
C SER A 16 16.12 6.48 0.19
N LYS A 17 17.10 5.76 0.73
CA LYS A 17 17.32 4.33 0.50
C LYS A 17 16.60 3.46 1.53
N SER A 18 16.57 2.14 1.28
CA SER A 18 15.85 1.14 2.07
C SER A 18 16.05 1.29 3.58
N LEU A 19 15.04 0.91 4.38
CA LEU A 19 15.08 0.84 5.85
C LEU A 19 16.39 0.23 6.39
N ALA A 20 16.86 -0.84 5.75
CA ALA A 20 18.11 -1.50 6.13
C ALA A 20 19.34 -0.56 6.09
N ARG A 21 19.41 0.37 5.14
CA ARG A 21 20.52 1.32 5.05
C ARG A 21 20.42 2.46 6.08
N GLN A 22 19.20 2.85 6.44
CA GLN A 22 18.98 3.82 7.53
C GLN A 22 19.43 3.21 8.86
N PHE A 23 19.10 1.95 9.14
CA PHE A 23 19.60 1.21 10.28
C PHE A 23 21.12 1.03 10.27
N ALA A 24 21.71 0.76 9.11
CA ALA A 24 23.17 0.67 8.95
C ALA A 24 23.87 2.01 9.23
N ALA A 25 23.27 3.14 8.83
CA ALA A 25 23.78 4.47 9.15
C ALA A 25 23.68 4.77 10.66
N LEU A 26 22.57 4.38 11.33
CA LEU A 26 22.41 4.48 12.79
C LEU A 26 23.48 3.64 13.52
N ALA A 27 23.64 2.38 13.11
CA ALA A 27 24.65 1.51 13.68
C ALA A 27 26.07 2.09 13.50
N GLY A 28 26.35 2.64 12.31
CA GLY A 28 27.63 3.31 12.04
C GLY A 28 27.87 4.53 12.92
N ALA A 29 26.84 5.36 13.17
CA ALA A 29 26.93 6.50 14.08
C ALA A 29 27.18 6.04 15.52
N LEU A 30 26.51 4.98 15.98
CA LEU A 30 26.73 4.41 17.30
C LEU A 30 28.13 3.82 17.47
N VAL A 31 28.67 3.17 16.43
CA VAL A 31 30.05 2.65 16.42
C VAL A 31 31.09 3.77 16.59
N VAL A 32 30.82 4.98 16.11
CA VAL A 32 31.70 6.15 16.28
C VAL A 32 31.49 6.81 17.64
N LEU A 33 30.24 6.95 18.07
CA LEU A 33 29.91 7.61 19.34
C LEU A 33 30.27 6.76 20.56
N PHE A 34 30.24 5.43 20.43
CA PHE A 34 30.55 4.52 21.53
C PHE A 34 31.98 4.73 22.11
N PRO A 35 33.07 4.66 21.29
CA PRO A 35 34.41 4.90 21.80
C PRO A 35 34.59 6.34 22.28
N LEU A 36 33.96 7.34 21.67
CA LEU A 36 34.02 8.73 22.16
C LEU A 36 33.39 8.85 23.54
N SER A 37 32.25 8.23 23.73
CA SER A 37 31.56 8.16 25.04
C SER A 37 32.42 7.43 26.05
N TRP A 38 33.03 6.31 25.71
CA TRP A 38 33.88 5.52 26.59
C TRP A 38 35.13 6.32 27.04
N VAL A 39 35.81 6.98 26.09
CA VAL A 39 36.99 7.85 26.42
C VAL A 39 36.55 9.04 27.26
N SER A 40 35.45 9.69 26.96
CA SER A 40 34.92 10.82 27.72
C SER A 40 34.64 10.45 29.18
N LEU A 41 34.06 9.28 29.42
CA LEU A 41 33.79 8.82 30.76
C LEU A 41 35.06 8.48 31.53
N HIS A 42 36.03 7.82 30.89
CA HIS A 42 37.33 7.49 31.55
C HIS A 42 38.12 8.74 31.93
N LEU A 43 38.07 9.79 31.10
CA LEU A 43 38.75 11.06 31.40
C LEU A 43 38.00 11.94 32.39
N SER A 44 36.70 11.68 32.62
CA SER A 44 35.85 12.51 33.45
C SER A 44 35.95 12.22 34.94
N GLY A 45 36.65 11.16 35.38
CA GLY A 45 36.70 10.75 36.77
C GLY A 45 35.38 10.16 37.31
N CYS A 46 34.55 9.62 36.43
CA CYS A 46 33.30 8.96 36.80
C CYS A 46 33.56 7.74 37.70
N GLU A 47 32.77 7.57 38.76
CA GLU A 47 32.79 6.39 39.64
C GLU A 47 32.03 5.22 38.95
N TRP A 48 32.72 4.50 38.08
CA TRP A 48 32.17 3.46 37.22
C TRP A 48 31.57 2.29 37.98
N GLU A 49 32.26 1.79 38.99
CA GLU A 49 31.85 0.62 39.75
C GLU A 49 30.49 0.89 40.42
N GLN A 50 30.39 2.01 41.13
CA GLN A 50 29.15 2.40 41.79
C GLN A 50 28.00 2.64 40.79
N PHE A 51 28.29 3.22 39.64
CA PHE A 51 27.30 3.46 38.62
C PHE A 51 26.81 2.15 37.96
N SER A 52 27.72 1.24 37.66
CA SER A 52 27.44 -0.08 37.10
C SER A 52 26.59 -0.91 38.07
N GLU A 53 26.96 -0.97 39.33
CA GLU A 53 26.22 -1.70 40.37
C GLU A 53 24.81 -1.13 40.57
N ASN A 54 24.66 0.19 40.73
CA ASN A 54 23.37 0.84 40.92
C ASN A 54 22.37 0.63 39.75
N LYS A 55 22.85 0.44 38.53
CA LYS A 55 22.02 0.22 37.33
C LYS A 55 21.95 -1.24 36.93
N ASN A 56 22.72 -2.12 37.54
CA ASN A 56 22.86 -3.52 37.16
C ASN A 56 23.22 -3.70 35.66
N ILE A 57 24.11 -2.82 35.15
CA ILE A 57 24.58 -2.75 33.79
C ILE A 57 26.08 -3.05 33.76
N PRO A 58 26.56 -3.96 32.92
CA PRO A 58 28.00 -4.20 32.77
C PRO A 58 28.77 -2.90 32.40
N GLU A 59 29.93 -2.67 32.97
CA GLU A 59 30.73 -1.46 32.75
C GLU A 59 30.98 -1.16 31.27
N TRP A 60 31.27 -2.18 30.49
CA TRP A 60 31.50 -2.04 29.05
C TRP A 60 30.27 -1.56 28.26
N LEU A 61 29.06 -1.79 28.78
CA LEU A 61 27.81 -1.38 28.15
C LEU A 61 27.34 0.02 28.58
N LEU A 62 27.92 0.54 29.64
CA LEU A 62 27.54 1.82 30.25
C LEU A 62 27.60 3.01 29.26
N PRO A 63 28.63 3.15 28.39
CA PRO A 63 28.69 4.22 27.41
C PRO A 63 27.51 4.18 26.42
N LEU A 64 27.09 2.97 26.02
CA LEU A 64 25.94 2.80 25.13
C LEU A 64 24.63 3.13 25.84
N TYR A 65 24.50 2.70 27.09
CA TYR A 65 23.34 3.05 27.93
C TYR A 65 23.18 4.56 28.05
N LEU A 66 24.26 5.30 28.35
CA LEU A 66 24.21 6.76 28.48
C LEU A 66 23.89 7.48 27.17
N LEU A 67 24.28 6.94 26.01
CA LEU A 67 23.92 7.51 24.70
C LEU A 67 22.42 7.43 24.40
N ILE A 68 21.69 6.54 25.06
CA ILE A 68 20.26 6.29 24.87
C ILE A 68 19.44 6.90 26.02
N ASP A 69 20.03 7.05 27.21
CA ASP A 69 19.35 7.49 28.42
C ASP A 69 19.03 8.99 28.37
N THR A 70 17.76 9.33 28.47
CA THR A 70 17.29 10.72 28.57
C THR A 70 17.75 11.42 29.84
N ASN A 71 18.10 10.67 30.89
CA ASN A 71 18.60 11.17 32.15
C ASN A 71 20.14 11.10 32.27
N ALA A 72 20.85 10.87 31.16
CA ALA A 72 22.29 10.69 31.14
C ALA A 72 23.06 11.81 31.91
N LEU A 73 22.66 13.08 31.74
CA LEU A 73 23.28 14.22 32.39
C LEU A 73 23.16 14.17 33.93
N ASN A 74 21.98 13.83 34.40
CA ASN A 74 21.74 13.71 35.84
C ASN A 74 22.50 12.51 36.42
N ASN A 75 22.51 11.41 35.69
CA ASN A 75 23.26 10.22 36.09
C ASN A 75 24.77 10.49 36.16
N LEU A 76 25.37 11.22 35.21
CA LEU A 76 26.76 11.62 35.21
C LEU A 76 27.08 12.53 36.42
N TYR A 77 26.23 13.51 36.70
CA TYR A 77 26.41 14.43 37.80
C TYR A 77 26.40 13.70 39.15
N ILE A 78 25.46 12.78 39.36
CA ILE A 78 25.34 11.99 40.60
C ILE A 78 26.56 11.06 40.79
N ASN A 79 27.13 10.55 39.70
CA ASN A 79 28.28 9.63 39.75
C ASN A 79 29.64 10.37 39.63
N GLY A 80 29.74 11.57 40.13
CA GLY A 80 31.01 12.27 40.37
C GLY A 80 31.56 13.09 39.20
N VAL A 81 30.85 13.17 38.06
CA VAL A 81 31.30 13.98 36.92
C VAL A 81 30.92 15.45 37.10
N HIS A 82 31.90 16.32 37.24
CA HIS A 82 31.68 17.76 37.51
C HIS A 82 32.49 18.67 36.58
N GLY A 83 32.12 19.95 36.53
CA GLY A 83 32.88 21.00 35.86
C GLY A 83 32.99 20.81 34.34
N ALA A 84 34.19 21.02 33.80
CA ALA A 84 34.45 20.93 32.37
C ALA A 84 34.21 19.52 31.80
N ALA A 85 34.49 18.47 32.58
CA ALA A 85 34.25 17.08 32.19
C ALA A 85 32.76 16.81 32.00
N LEU A 86 31.89 17.32 32.89
CA LEU A 86 30.44 17.21 32.75
C LEU A 86 29.96 17.93 31.49
N PHE A 87 30.51 19.12 31.20
CA PHE A 87 30.13 19.85 29.99
C PHE A 87 30.49 19.10 28.70
N ILE A 88 31.71 18.57 28.59
CA ILE A 88 32.17 17.80 27.42
C ILE A 88 31.34 16.53 27.24
N SER A 89 31.16 15.78 28.33
CA SER A 89 30.34 14.56 28.31
C SER A 89 28.90 14.87 27.93
N SER A 90 28.33 15.95 28.44
CA SER A 90 26.99 16.41 28.12
C SER A 90 26.78 16.65 26.61
N VAL A 91 27.74 17.29 25.94
CA VAL A 91 27.69 17.54 24.51
C VAL A 91 27.65 16.22 23.74
N ILE A 92 28.49 15.24 24.12
CA ILE A 92 28.54 13.93 23.44
C ILE A 92 27.20 13.18 23.62
N TYR A 93 26.66 13.18 24.84
CA TYR A 93 25.41 12.45 25.11
C TYR A 93 24.17 13.14 24.50
N ILE A 94 24.13 14.48 24.51
CA ILE A 94 23.07 15.22 23.83
C ILE A 94 23.08 14.91 22.31
N ILE A 95 24.26 14.92 21.69
CA ILE A 95 24.40 14.55 20.28
C ILE A 95 23.95 13.10 20.04
N GLY A 96 24.38 12.18 20.90
CA GLY A 96 23.97 10.77 20.85
C GLY A 96 22.45 10.60 20.93
N LEU A 97 21.84 11.27 21.89
CA LEU A 97 20.40 11.25 22.12
C LEU A 97 19.60 11.79 20.90
N PHE A 98 20.06 12.91 20.32
CA PHE A 98 19.42 13.47 19.12
C PHE A 98 19.56 12.55 17.91
N ILE A 99 20.74 11.98 17.68
CA ILE A 99 20.99 11.06 16.58
C ILE A 99 20.14 9.81 16.75
N PHE A 100 20.15 9.21 17.94
CA PHE A 100 19.42 7.96 18.19
C PHE A 100 17.92 8.13 18.09
N ASN A 101 17.34 9.07 18.84
CA ASN A 101 15.89 9.30 18.83
C ASN A 101 15.40 9.87 17.49
N GLY A 102 16.15 10.81 16.91
CA GLY A 102 15.79 11.38 15.60
C GLY A 102 15.77 10.34 14.50
N MET A 103 16.71 9.41 14.48
CA MET A 103 16.73 8.32 13.51
C MET A 103 15.60 7.30 13.74
N ILE A 104 15.32 6.92 14.98
CA ILE A 104 14.19 6.02 15.29
C ILE A 104 12.87 6.64 14.80
N ILE A 105 12.62 7.90 15.14
CA ILE A 105 11.41 8.62 14.70
C ILE A 105 11.37 8.67 13.16
N SER A 106 12.47 9.02 12.51
CA SER A 106 12.55 9.08 11.03
C SER A 106 12.25 7.74 10.37
N VAL A 107 12.85 6.65 10.89
CA VAL A 107 12.62 5.29 10.37
C VAL A 107 11.17 4.87 10.54
N LEU A 108 10.59 5.14 11.72
CA LEU A 108 9.20 4.80 12.02
C LEU A 108 8.23 5.60 11.13
N THR A 109 8.44 6.90 11.01
CA THR A 109 7.64 7.79 10.14
C THR A 109 7.71 7.33 8.69
N ASN A 110 8.90 7.08 8.16
CA ASN A 110 9.09 6.58 6.79
C ASN A 110 8.41 5.22 6.56
N ALA A 111 8.43 4.32 7.56
CA ALA A 111 7.76 3.03 7.47
C ALA A 111 6.23 3.19 7.41
N ILE A 112 5.69 4.07 8.23
CA ILE A 112 4.25 4.40 8.27
C ILE A 112 3.84 5.08 6.95
N GLU A 113 4.61 6.07 6.49
CA GLU A 113 4.31 6.78 5.23
C GLU A 113 4.34 5.84 4.02
N ARG A 114 5.34 4.95 3.91
CA ARG A 114 5.39 3.95 2.83
C ARG A 114 4.18 3.03 2.85
N ARG A 115 3.76 2.59 4.05
CA ARG A 115 2.56 1.77 4.19
C ARG A 115 1.31 2.55 3.77
N ALA A 116 1.18 3.79 4.22
CA ALA A 116 0.08 4.68 3.84
C ALA A 116 0.07 4.95 2.32
N GLN A 117 1.22 5.22 1.70
CA GLN A 117 1.34 5.42 0.26
C GLN A 117 0.99 4.17 -0.54
N ASN A 118 1.42 2.98 -0.09
CA ASN A 118 1.04 1.73 -0.75
C ASN A 118 -0.47 1.50 -0.69
N HIS A 119 -1.10 1.80 0.45
CA HIS A 119 -2.55 1.75 0.56
C HIS A 119 -3.24 2.80 -0.33
N ARG A 120 -2.71 4.03 -0.42
CA ARG A 120 -3.26 5.06 -1.31
C ARG A 120 -3.11 4.70 -2.79
N LYS A 121 -1.98 4.09 -3.19
CA LYS A 121 -1.75 3.62 -4.56
C LYS A 121 -2.52 2.35 -4.90
N GLY A 122 -3.27 1.77 -3.98
CA GLY A 122 -4.11 0.61 -4.23
C GLY A 122 -3.36 -0.73 -4.34
N HIS A 123 -2.16 -0.84 -3.76
CA HIS A 123 -1.47 -2.13 -3.62
C HIS A 123 -1.94 -2.85 -2.35
N ILE A 124 -3.12 -3.42 -2.40
CA ILE A 124 -3.76 -4.09 -1.25
C ILE A 124 -4.11 -5.53 -1.65
N HIS A 125 -3.77 -6.47 -0.79
CA HIS A 125 -4.23 -7.86 -0.89
C HIS A 125 -5.56 -7.99 -0.16
N TYR A 126 -6.57 -8.51 -0.84
CA TYR A 126 -7.91 -8.68 -0.30
C TYR A 126 -8.16 -10.15 0.03
N LEU A 127 -8.59 -10.43 1.27
CA LEU A 127 -8.68 -11.80 1.81
C LEU A 127 -10.12 -12.30 2.03
N ASN A 128 -11.14 -11.52 1.68
CA ASN A 128 -12.53 -11.90 1.89
C ASN A 128 -13.12 -12.69 0.70
N SER A 129 -14.27 -13.31 0.94
CA SER A 129 -15.09 -13.97 -0.09
C SER A 129 -16.46 -13.31 -0.19
N GLY A 130 -17.15 -13.49 -1.30
CA GLY A 130 -18.49 -12.92 -1.52
C GLY A 130 -18.50 -11.42 -1.83
N HIS A 131 -17.36 -10.84 -2.20
CA HIS A 131 -17.21 -9.45 -2.60
C HIS A 131 -17.54 -9.26 -4.09
N TYR A 132 -17.75 -8.00 -4.48
CA TYR A 132 -17.94 -7.59 -5.86
C TYR A 132 -16.63 -7.06 -6.43
N VAL A 133 -16.27 -7.49 -7.63
CA VAL A 133 -15.06 -7.03 -8.31
C VAL A 133 -15.44 -6.18 -9.51
N VAL A 134 -14.85 -5.00 -9.65
CA VAL A 134 -14.98 -4.14 -10.85
C VAL A 134 -13.59 -4.00 -11.47
N MET A 135 -13.43 -4.52 -12.68
CA MET A 135 -12.17 -4.50 -13.43
C MET A 135 -12.20 -3.42 -14.50
N GLY A 136 -11.40 -2.39 -14.30
CA GLY A 136 -11.31 -1.21 -15.17
C GLY A 136 -11.96 0.02 -14.54
N TRP A 137 -11.73 1.15 -15.20
CA TRP A 137 -12.27 2.44 -14.77
C TRP A 137 -12.85 3.21 -15.97
N ASP A 138 -14.09 3.62 -15.82
CA ASP A 138 -14.82 4.51 -16.74
C ASP A 138 -15.85 5.32 -15.94
N ASP A 139 -16.39 6.37 -16.52
CA ASP A 139 -17.38 7.23 -15.86
C ASP A 139 -18.70 6.52 -15.50
N MET A 140 -18.94 5.32 -16.02
CA MET A 140 -20.08 4.48 -15.62
C MET A 140 -19.85 3.68 -14.33
N VAL A 141 -18.61 3.53 -13.87
CA VAL A 141 -18.27 2.71 -12.69
C VAL A 141 -18.99 3.18 -11.42
N PRO A 142 -19.11 4.48 -11.13
CA PRO A 142 -19.93 4.93 -10.00
C PRO A 142 -21.37 4.42 -10.04
N SER A 143 -22.00 4.39 -11.22
CA SER A 143 -23.37 3.87 -11.39
C SER A 143 -23.46 2.37 -11.13
N ILE A 144 -22.44 1.59 -11.55
CA ILE A 144 -22.35 0.16 -11.25
C ILE A 144 -22.25 -0.06 -9.74
N ILE A 145 -21.38 0.69 -9.08
CA ILE A 145 -21.20 0.59 -7.61
C ILE A 145 -22.48 0.99 -6.87
N THR A 146 -23.17 2.04 -7.33
CA THR A 146 -24.47 2.42 -6.77
C THR A 146 -25.46 1.27 -6.87
N HIS A 147 -25.57 0.65 -8.04
CA HIS A 147 -26.45 -0.50 -8.23
C HIS A 147 -26.09 -1.69 -7.32
N ILE A 148 -24.80 -1.94 -7.07
CA ILE A 148 -24.36 -2.97 -6.13
C ILE A 148 -24.86 -2.64 -4.73
N PHE A 149 -24.68 -1.40 -4.25
CA PHE A 149 -25.12 -0.98 -2.91
C PHE A 149 -26.63 -0.92 -2.76
N ASP A 150 -27.38 -0.66 -3.84
CA ASP A 150 -28.84 -0.71 -3.82
C ASP A 150 -29.35 -2.14 -3.63
N LYS A 151 -28.63 -3.11 -4.19
CA LYS A 151 -28.95 -4.53 -4.09
C LYS A 151 -28.48 -5.13 -2.74
N ASP A 152 -27.30 -4.77 -2.32
CA ASP A 152 -26.66 -5.25 -1.09
C ASP A 152 -25.93 -4.09 -0.39
N LYS A 153 -26.56 -3.56 0.65
CA LYS A 153 -26.01 -2.41 1.40
C LYS A 153 -24.70 -2.74 2.14
N ASP A 154 -24.45 -4.01 2.37
CA ASP A 154 -23.27 -4.47 3.09
C ASP A 154 -22.17 -5.00 2.16
N ALA A 155 -22.37 -4.92 0.85
CA ALA A 155 -21.41 -5.33 -0.16
C ALA A 155 -20.06 -4.65 0.02
N PHE A 156 -19.00 -5.43 -0.16
CA PHE A 156 -17.65 -4.89 -0.39
C PHE A 156 -17.37 -4.88 -1.88
N VAL A 157 -16.91 -3.74 -2.38
CA VAL A 157 -16.56 -3.56 -3.79
C VAL A 157 -15.07 -3.38 -3.92
N LEU A 158 -14.44 -4.26 -4.68
CA LEU A 158 -13.04 -4.18 -5.03
C LEU A 158 -12.92 -3.69 -6.47
N LEU A 159 -12.37 -2.49 -6.61
CA LEU A 159 -12.13 -1.85 -7.91
C LEU A 159 -10.67 -2.03 -8.30
N MET A 160 -10.42 -2.76 -9.38
CA MET A 160 -9.08 -2.95 -9.94
C MET A 160 -8.90 -2.12 -11.20
N SER A 161 -7.92 -1.23 -11.22
CA SER A 161 -7.62 -0.39 -12.38
C SER A 161 -6.14 -0.05 -12.48
N ALA A 162 -5.67 0.20 -13.71
CA ALA A 162 -4.35 0.78 -13.97
C ALA A 162 -4.35 2.32 -13.89
N THR A 163 -5.51 2.93 -13.65
CA THR A 163 -5.64 4.37 -13.36
C THR A 163 -5.17 4.65 -11.93
N ASP A 164 -4.63 5.83 -11.68
CA ASP A 164 -4.19 6.24 -10.36
C ASP A 164 -5.32 6.12 -9.33
N ALA A 165 -5.02 5.52 -8.18
CA ALA A 165 -6.02 5.24 -7.16
C ALA A 165 -6.53 6.51 -6.46
N ASP A 166 -5.71 7.57 -6.40
CA ASP A 166 -6.12 8.84 -5.79
C ASP A 166 -7.09 9.59 -6.72
N ASP A 167 -6.88 9.55 -8.05
CA ASP A 167 -7.81 10.12 -9.03
C ASP A 167 -9.19 9.42 -8.96
N ILE A 168 -9.17 8.09 -8.88
CA ILE A 168 -10.40 7.30 -8.74
C ILE A 168 -11.11 7.65 -7.43
N ARG A 169 -10.37 7.72 -6.33
CA ARG A 169 -10.90 8.02 -5.00
C ARG A 169 -11.54 9.39 -4.94
N GLU A 170 -10.91 10.42 -5.54
CA GLU A 170 -11.47 11.76 -5.61
C GLU A 170 -12.82 11.78 -6.34
N LYS A 171 -12.93 11.06 -7.47
CA LYS A 171 -14.18 10.95 -8.23
C LYS A 171 -15.26 10.22 -7.44
N LEU A 172 -14.93 9.11 -6.79
CA LEU A 172 -15.88 8.33 -5.99
C LEU A 172 -16.37 9.08 -4.75
N GLN A 173 -15.50 9.86 -4.10
CA GLN A 173 -15.88 10.69 -2.93
C GLN A 173 -16.92 11.77 -3.25
N LYS A 174 -17.04 12.18 -4.52
CA LYS A 174 -18.09 13.12 -4.97
C LYS A 174 -19.47 12.46 -5.05
N VAL A 175 -19.53 11.13 -5.14
CA VAL A 175 -20.77 10.37 -5.34
C VAL A 175 -21.16 9.60 -4.07
N PHE A 176 -20.20 9.04 -3.36
CA PHE A 176 -20.44 8.13 -2.24
C PHE A 176 -20.16 8.78 -0.89
N SER A 177 -20.99 8.43 0.10
CA SER A 177 -20.80 8.84 1.50
C SER A 177 -19.53 8.18 2.09
N LYS A 178 -19.02 8.74 3.20
CA LYS A 178 -17.85 8.19 3.90
C LYS A 178 -18.02 6.71 4.27
N LYS A 179 -19.21 6.31 4.75
CA LYS A 179 -19.52 4.92 5.10
C LYS A 179 -19.47 3.97 3.89
N GLN A 180 -19.92 4.44 2.72
CA GLN A 180 -19.85 3.67 1.48
C GLN A 180 -18.41 3.58 0.97
N MET A 181 -17.65 4.67 1.07
CA MET A 181 -16.23 4.68 0.69
C MET A 181 -15.38 3.70 1.52
N GLU A 182 -15.73 3.44 2.78
CA GLU A 182 -15.07 2.43 3.62
C GLU A 182 -15.27 0.99 3.11
N LYS A 183 -16.31 0.75 2.29
CA LYS A 183 -16.62 -0.53 1.65
C LYS A 183 -16.05 -0.65 0.23
N ILE A 184 -15.47 0.41 -0.32
CA ILE A 184 -14.85 0.43 -1.65
C ILE A 184 -13.34 0.36 -1.49
N ILE A 185 -12.76 -0.73 -1.96
CA ILE A 185 -11.32 -0.94 -1.96
C ILE A 185 -10.81 -0.73 -3.39
N ILE A 186 -9.89 0.23 -3.54
CA ILE A 186 -9.27 0.52 -4.83
C ILE A 186 -7.93 -0.20 -4.88
N ASN A 187 -7.76 -1.09 -5.84
CA ASN A 187 -6.53 -1.84 -6.06
C ASN A 187 -5.91 -1.44 -7.40
N PHE A 188 -4.63 -1.06 -7.37
CA PHE A 188 -3.88 -0.81 -8.58
C PHE A 188 -3.53 -2.15 -9.25
N GLY A 189 -3.88 -2.32 -10.52
CA GLY A 189 -3.56 -3.54 -11.25
C GLY A 189 -3.98 -3.50 -12.70
N HIS A 190 -3.26 -4.28 -13.50
CA HIS A 190 -3.62 -4.51 -14.89
C HIS A 190 -4.60 -5.66 -14.98
N ARG A 191 -5.80 -5.39 -15.53
CA ARG A 191 -6.92 -6.33 -15.60
C ARG A 191 -6.65 -7.62 -16.40
N MET A 192 -5.51 -7.74 -17.08
CA MET A 192 -5.08 -8.96 -17.80
C MET A 192 -3.98 -9.74 -17.09
N SER A 193 -3.48 -9.26 -15.93
CA SER A 193 -2.42 -9.92 -15.21
C SER A 193 -2.97 -10.94 -14.21
N LYS A 194 -2.59 -12.20 -14.40
CA LYS A 194 -2.99 -13.32 -13.52
C LYS A 194 -2.54 -13.18 -12.07
N GLU A 195 -1.45 -12.45 -11.83
CA GLU A 195 -0.94 -12.18 -10.48
C GLU A 195 -1.95 -11.35 -9.67
N TYR A 196 -2.55 -10.34 -10.31
CA TYR A 196 -3.56 -9.51 -9.66
C TYR A 196 -4.88 -10.24 -9.41
N TYR A 197 -5.23 -11.27 -10.23
CA TYR A 197 -6.45 -12.04 -9.99
C TYR A 197 -6.40 -12.81 -8.68
N LYS A 198 -5.23 -13.33 -8.31
CA LYS A 198 -4.99 -13.98 -7.02
C LYS A 198 -5.11 -12.96 -5.87
N ASP A 199 -4.56 -11.77 -6.04
CA ASP A 199 -4.58 -10.74 -4.99
C ASP A 199 -5.98 -10.23 -4.68
N ILE A 200 -6.87 -10.23 -5.68
CA ILE A 200 -8.26 -9.80 -5.54
C ILE A 200 -9.23 -10.96 -5.32
N HIS A 201 -8.74 -12.19 -5.25
CA HIS A 201 -9.55 -13.40 -5.06
C HIS A 201 -10.75 -13.47 -6.00
N VAL A 202 -10.50 -13.33 -7.30
CA VAL A 202 -11.56 -13.32 -8.31
C VAL A 202 -12.41 -14.57 -8.29
N GLU A 203 -11.83 -15.70 -7.89
CA GLU A 203 -12.48 -17.02 -7.78
C GLU A 203 -13.53 -17.11 -6.68
N THR A 204 -13.47 -16.23 -5.66
CA THR A 204 -14.43 -16.20 -4.55
C THR A 204 -15.37 -15.00 -4.62
N ALA A 205 -15.33 -14.24 -5.71
CA ALA A 205 -16.18 -13.08 -5.91
C ALA A 205 -17.65 -13.49 -6.11
N GLU A 206 -18.57 -12.69 -5.59
CA GLU A 206 -20.00 -12.84 -5.89
C GLU A 206 -20.29 -12.49 -7.36
N GLN A 207 -19.77 -11.34 -7.81
CA GLN A 207 -19.89 -10.91 -9.22
C GLN A 207 -18.62 -10.16 -9.64
N VAL A 208 -18.28 -10.32 -10.91
CA VAL A 208 -17.17 -9.62 -11.57
C VAL A 208 -17.72 -8.75 -12.68
N TYR A 209 -17.43 -7.47 -12.66
CA TYR A 209 -17.77 -6.51 -13.71
C TYR A 209 -16.52 -6.15 -14.49
N ILE A 210 -16.53 -6.34 -15.79
CA ILE A 210 -15.43 -5.97 -16.70
C ILE A 210 -15.87 -4.74 -17.47
N VAL A 211 -15.15 -3.64 -17.27
CA VAL A 211 -15.47 -2.32 -17.83
C VAL A 211 -14.29 -1.79 -18.61
N GLY A 212 -14.54 -1.41 -19.87
CA GLY A 212 -13.56 -0.74 -20.72
C GLY A 212 -13.49 0.76 -20.45
N LYS A 213 -12.36 1.39 -20.74
CA LYS A 213 -12.25 2.84 -20.78
C LYS A 213 -12.67 3.32 -22.19
N ARG A 214 -13.88 3.84 -22.33
CA ARG A 214 -14.45 4.28 -23.62
C ARG A 214 -13.62 5.28 -24.40
N SER A 215 -12.76 6.04 -23.72
CA SER A 215 -11.83 6.97 -24.38
C SER A 215 -10.67 6.28 -25.11
N LEU A 216 -10.48 4.96 -24.92
CA LEU A 216 -9.44 4.21 -25.59
C LEU A 216 -10.02 3.46 -26.81
N PRO A 217 -9.36 3.54 -27.98
CA PRO A 217 -9.75 2.69 -29.11
C PRO A 217 -9.59 1.22 -28.73
N ALA A 218 -10.44 0.35 -29.29
CA ALA A 218 -10.42 -1.09 -29.04
C ALA A 218 -10.60 -1.53 -27.56
N HIS A 219 -11.23 -0.71 -26.72
CA HIS A 219 -11.47 -1.07 -25.30
C HIS A 219 -12.31 -2.35 -25.14
N ASP A 220 -13.21 -2.64 -26.07
CA ASP A 220 -14.00 -3.87 -26.09
C ASP A 220 -13.14 -5.09 -26.39
N ALA A 221 -12.16 -4.99 -27.28
CA ALA A 221 -11.20 -6.06 -27.53
C ALA A 221 -10.38 -6.38 -26.26
N ILE A 222 -9.95 -5.36 -25.52
CA ILE A 222 -9.28 -5.53 -24.24
C ILE A 222 -10.22 -6.18 -23.19
N ASN A 223 -11.52 -5.90 -23.24
CA ASN A 223 -12.49 -6.56 -22.38
C ASN A 223 -12.59 -8.05 -22.69
N VAL A 224 -12.61 -8.42 -23.99
CA VAL A 224 -12.61 -9.82 -24.44
C VAL A 224 -11.34 -10.55 -23.99
N GLU A 225 -10.18 -9.92 -24.14
CA GLU A 225 -8.90 -10.48 -23.66
C GLU A 225 -8.88 -10.66 -22.14
N CYS A 226 -9.47 -9.73 -21.39
CA CYS A 226 -9.64 -9.85 -19.96
C CYS A 226 -10.48 -11.08 -19.58
N ILE A 227 -11.58 -11.33 -20.30
CA ILE A 227 -12.42 -12.53 -20.09
C ILE A 227 -11.59 -13.80 -20.32
N ASP A 228 -10.85 -13.90 -21.43
CA ASP A 228 -10.03 -15.08 -21.72
C ASP A 228 -8.95 -15.31 -20.66
N SER A 229 -8.34 -14.22 -20.18
CA SER A 229 -7.37 -14.26 -19.10
C SER A 229 -7.96 -14.77 -17.79
N ILE A 230 -9.15 -14.32 -17.40
CA ILE A 230 -9.90 -14.81 -16.23
C ILE A 230 -10.24 -16.29 -16.40
N CYS A 231 -10.79 -16.70 -17.56
CA CYS A 231 -11.09 -18.09 -17.83
C CYS A 231 -9.86 -18.98 -17.73
N THR A 232 -8.73 -18.51 -18.24
CA THR A 232 -7.45 -19.23 -18.16
C THR A 232 -6.95 -19.34 -16.73
N TYR A 233 -7.10 -18.28 -15.91
CA TYR A 233 -6.77 -18.32 -14.49
C TYR A 233 -7.65 -19.30 -13.72
N LEU A 234 -8.96 -19.24 -13.92
CA LEU A 234 -9.94 -20.10 -13.24
C LEU A 234 -9.80 -21.59 -13.58
N LYS A 235 -9.17 -21.93 -14.70
CA LYS A 235 -8.88 -23.33 -15.10
C LYS A 235 -7.64 -23.92 -14.44
N GLN A 236 -6.85 -23.13 -13.71
CA GLN A 236 -5.65 -23.63 -13.05
C GLN A 236 -6.03 -24.64 -11.95
N PRO A 237 -5.26 -25.74 -11.78
CA PRO A 237 -5.61 -26.80 -10.82
C PRO A 237 -5.54 -26.38 -9.35
N ASN A 238 -4.81 -25.30 -9.07
CA ASN A 238 -4.66 -24.72 -7.73
C ASN A 238 -5.72 -23.65 -7.40
N VAL A 239 -6.62 -23.33 -8.33
CA VAL A 239 -7.70 -22.35 -8.13
C VAL A 239 -8.99 -23.10 -7.86
N THR A 240 -9.45 -22.99 -6.62
CA THR A 240 -10.73 -23.59 -6.17
C THR A 240 -11.77 -22.49 -6.02
N GLY A 241 -12.92 -22.70 -6.60
CA GLY A 241 -14.00 -21.70 -6.62
C GLY A 241 -14.21 -21.06 -8.00
N ARG A 242 -15.35 -20.40 -8.13
CA ARG A 242 -15.73 -19.65 -9.33
C ARG A 242 -16.62 -18.47 -8.91
N PRO A 243 -16.50 -17.29 -9.56
CA PRO A 243 -17.44 -16.21 -9.35
C PRO A 243 -18.83 -16.68 -9.82
N LYS A 244 -19.89 -16.26 -9.15
CA LYS A 244 -21.24 -16.65 -9.54
C LYS A 244 -21.63 -16.03 -10.88
N ARG A 245 -21.20 -14.79 -11.12
CA ARG A 245 -21.55 -14.07 -12.35
C ARG A 245 -20.39 -13.21 -12.84
N ILE A 246 -20.22 -13.17 -14.15
CA ILE A 246 -19.33 -12.22 -14.84
C ILE A 246 -20.17 -11.35 -15.77
N VAL A 247 -20.11 -10.05 -15.58
CA VAL A 247 -20.77 -9.06 -16.44
C VAL A 247 -19.69 -8.32 -17.22
N CYS A 248 -19.76 -8.37 -18.54
CA CYS A 248 -18.82 -7.64 -19.39
C CYS A 248 -19.56 -6.59 -20.21
N VAL A 249 -19.08 -5.35 -20.12
CA VAL A 249 -19.67 -4.22 -20.85
C VAL A 249 -19.01 -4.09 -22.21
N PHE A 250 -19.85 -3.97 -23.25
CA PHE A 250 -19.46 -3.71 -24.62
C PHE A 250 -20.14 -2.43 -25.12
N ASP A 251 -19.40 -1.56 -25.77
CA ASP A 251 -19.95 -0.36 -26.40
C ASP A 251 -20.24 -0.62 -27.90
N ASP A 252 -19.35 -1.34 -28.59
CA ASP A 252 -19.51 -1.65 -30.00
C ASP A 252 -20.41 -2.86 -30.19
N LEU A 253 -21.43 -2.70 -31.04
CA LEU A 253 -22.42 -3.74 -31.33
C LEU A 253 -21.83 -4.88 -32.15
N ASP A 254 -20.89 -4.58 -33.04
CA ASP A 254 -20.27 -5.58 -33.92
C ASP A 254 -19.34 -6.47 -33.07
N THR A 255 -18.52 -5.87 -32.18
CA THR A 255 -17.68 -6.61 -31.24
C THR A 255 -18.53 -7.46 -30.30
N TYR A 256 -19.63 -6.93 -29.78
CA TYR A 256 -20.58 -7.67 -28.96
C TYR A 256 -21.18 -8.88 -29.68
N SER A 257 -21.57 -8.71 -30.95
CA SER A 257 -22.15 -9.76 -31.77
C SER A 257 -21.11 -10.84 -32.11
N ALA A 258 -19.90 -10.42 -32.50
CA ALA A 258 -18.80 -11.32 -32.80
C ALA A 258 -18.37 -12.11 -31.56
N PHE A 259 -18.34 -11.47 -30.37
CA PHE A 259 -18.02 -12.14 -29.13
C PHE A 259 -18.97 -13.30 -28.81
N LYS A 260 -20.27 -13.15 -29.02
CA LYS A 260 -21.29 -14.20 -28.77
C LYS A 260 -21.08 -15.47 -29.58
N THR A 261 -20.43 -15.37 -30.74
CA THR A 261 -20.09 -16.50 -31.61
C THR A 261 -18.65 -16.99 -31.42
N SER A 262 -17.90 -16.37 -30.51
CA SER A 262 -16.48 -16.68 -30.30
C SER A 262 -16.26 -17.93 -29.45
N GLU A 263 -15.09 -18.56 -29.61
CA GLU A 263 -14.64 -19.66 -28.74
C GLU A 263 -14.52 -19.24 -27.29
N ILE A 264 -14.24 -17.96 -27.01
CA ILE A 264 -14.12 -17.41 -25.66
C ILE A 264 -15.46 -17.45 -24.94
N PHE A 265 -16.56 -17.13 -25.65
CA PHE A 265 -17.91 -17.25 -25.12
C PHE A 265 -18.25 -18.71 -24.74
N CYS A 266 -17.85 -19.67 -25.58
CA CYS A 266 -17.97 -21.09 -25.26
C CYS A 266 -17.12 -21.50 -24.06
N LYS A 267 -15.89 -20.97 -23.95
CA LYS A 267 -15.00 -21.24 -22.79
C LYS A 267 -15.61 -20.79 -21.47
N VAL A 268 -16.27 -19.63 -21.43
CA VAL A 268 -16.91 -19.10 -20.23
C VAL A 268 -18.10 -19.97 -19.82
N ASN A 269 -18.97 -20.31 -20.78
CA ASN A 269 -20.15 -21.14 -20.53
C ASN A 269 -19.79 -22.54 -19.97
N ASN A 270 -18.61 -23.05 -20.29
CA ASN A 270 -18.13 -24.34 -19.77
C ASN A 270 -17.57 -24.28 -18.35
N LEU A 271 -17.53 -23.10 -17.70
CA LEU A 271 -17.00 -22.93 -16.34
C LEU A 271 -18.08 -22.91 -15.24
N ASP A 272 -19.34 -23.13 -15.59
CA ASP A 272 -20.49 -23.04 -14.65
C ASP A 272 -20.59 -21.64 -14.00
N ILE A 273 -20.37 -20.59 -14.81
CA ILE A 273 -20.43 -19.19 -14.42
C ILE A 273 -21.56 -18.54 -15.23
N GLU A 274 -22.45 -17.82 -14.56
CA GLU A 274 -23.43 -16.99 -15.25
C GLU A 274 -22.71 -15.82 -15.96
N PHE A 275 -22.61 -15.88 -17.28
CA PHE A 275 -21.98 -14.84 -18.06
C PHE A 275 -23.03 -13.92 -18.71
N VAL A 276 -22.92 -12.62 -18.44
CA VAL A 276 -23.83 -11.58 -18.94
C VAL A 276 -23.05 -10.58 -19.78
N PRO A 277 -22.99 -10.78 -21.13
CA PRO A 277 -22.49 -9.75 -22.00
C PRO A 277 -23.53 -8.63 -22.09
N TYR A 278 -23.16 -7.42 -21.73
CA TYR A 278 -24.03 -6.26 -21.70
C TYR A 278 -23.58 -5.22 -22.72
N ASN A 279 -24.43 -4.92 -23.69
CA ASN A 279 -24.18 -3.77 -24.57
C ASN A 279 -24.90 -2.55 -24.00
N PHE A 280 -24.12 -1.49 -23.74
CA PHE A 280 -24.61 -0.28 -23.09
C PHE A 280 -25.77 0.37 -23.89
N TYR A 281 -25.61 0.54 -25.18
CA TYR A 281 -26.62 1.20 -26.01
C TYR A 281 -27.88 0.35 -26.19
N ALA A 282 -27.73 -0.96 -26.34
CA ALA A 282 -28.89 -1.87 -26.41
C ALA A 282 -29.66 -1.92 -25.09
N GLY A 283 -28.97 -1.88 -23.97
CA GLY A 283 -29.57 -1.80 -22.62
C GLY A 283 -30.32 -0.49 -22.42
N TRP A 284 -29.72 0.62 -22.81
CA TRP A 284 -30.36 1.94 -22.75
C TRP A 284 -31.59 2.01 -23.66
N ALA A 285 -31.47 1.56 -24.88
CA ALA A 285 -32.60 1.51 -25.84
C ALA A 285 -33.78 0.70 -25.27
N LYS A 286 -33.53 -0.48 -24.69
CA LYS A 286 -34.55 -1.26 -24.03
C LYS A 286 -35.29 -0.50 -22.94
N GLN A 287 -34.55 0.24 -22.08
CA GLN A 287 -35.17 1.02 -21.02
C GLN A 287 -36.05 2.15 -21.57
N VAL A 288 -35.59 2.85 -22.60
CA VAL A 288 -36.36 3.91 -23.25
C VAL A 288 -37.64 3.35 -23.87
N PHE A 289 -37.56 2.23 -24.60
CA PHE A 289 -38.73 1.63 -25.28
C PHE A 289 -39.71 0.96 -24.31
N VAL A 290 -39.21 0.42 -23.16
CA VAL A 290 -40.05 -0.26 -22.16
C VAL A 290 -40.73 0.74 -21.20
N LYS A 291 -40.04 1.83 -20.83
CA LYS A 291 -40.59 2.82 -19.88
C LYS A 291 -41.42 3.92 -20.54
N GLY A 292 -41.40 4.03 -21.89
CA GLY A 292 -42.05 5.10 -22.62
C GLY A 292 -41.35 6.45 -22.44
N PHE A 293 -41.47 7.34 -23.39
CA PHE A 293 -41.15 8.77 -23.19
C PHE A 293 -42.26 9.35 -22.32
N HIS A 294 -42.03 9.46 -21.02
CA HIS A 294 -42.84 10.27 -20.10
C HIS A 294 -42.22 11.63 -19.96
#